data_00498eb4b15af8b70933d0f7bdb251ee
#
_entry.id   00498eb4b15af8b70933d0f7bdb251ee
#
_cell.length_a   1.000
_cell.length_b   1.000
_cell.length_c   1.000
_cell.angle_alpha   90.00
_cell.angle_beta   90.00
_cell.angle_gamma   90.00
#
_symmetry.space_group_name_H-M   'P 1'
#
loop_
_entity.id
_entity.type
_entity.pdbx_description
1 polymer ?
#
loop_
_entity_poly.entity_id
_entity_poly.type
_entity_poly.pdbx_seq_one_letter_code
_entity_poly.pdbx_strand_id
1 'polypeptide(L)'
;MSQYVNFYARYKGGQFVPIADYTRGTRVYQEMASQIPYGKLKLLKREEIREIAARIRAGKEFSTSQIDEYNKKIELIAKMNNSLEEKLGAIDELKENIDEYEEELLGFEAFATELSFIANMVYNDVEIYAGIEVPAEPTDEDVVSDF
;
A
#
# COMPACT_ATOMS: atom_id res chain seq x y z
N MET A 1 -9.38 -9.24 14.55
CA MET A 1 -9.39 -7.77 14.56
C MET A 1 -8.67 -7.24 13.33
N SER A 2 -9.32 -6.33 12.61
CA SER A 2 -8.64 -5.67 11.52
C SER A 2 -7.72 -4.60 12.09
N GLN A 3 -6.49 -4.58 11.58
CA GLN A 3 -5.51 -3.57 11.94
C GLN A 3 -5.42 -2.57 10.79
N TYR A 4 -5.21 -1.31 11.13
CA TYR A 4 -5.10 -0.21 10.19
C TYR A 4 -3.88 0.62 10.53
N VAL A 5 -3.22 1.14 9.50
CA VAL A 5 -2.34 2.27 9.67
C VAL A 5 -3.16 3.52 9.40
N ASN A 6 -3.15 4.44 10.34
CA ASN A 6 -3.91 5.69 10.26
C ASN A 6 -2.95 6.85 10.06
N PHE A 7 -3.27 7.71 9.10
CA PHE A 7 -2.55 8.95 8.86
C PHE A 7 -3.33 10.13 9.40
N TYR A 8 -2.64 11.00 10.09
CA TYR A 8 -3.22 12.21 10.68
C TYR A 8 -2.45 13.43 10.22
N ALA A 9 -3.17 14.52 10.01
CA ALA A 9 -2.59 15.82 9.75
C ALA A 9 -2.79 16.71 10.98
N ARG A 10 -1.82 17.54 11.26
CA ARG A 10 -1.89 18.52 12.36
C ARG A 10 -1.23 19.82 11.93
N TYR A 11 -1.92 20.92 12.15
CA TYR A 11 -1.40 22.26 11.89
C TYR A 11 -0.93 22.88 13.21
N LYS A 12 0.36 23.16 13.31
CA LYS A 12 1.03 23.92 14.41
C LYS A 12 0.42 23.73 15.82
N GLY A 13 0.50 22.51 16.34
CA GLY A 13 0.02 22.24 17.71
C GLY A 13 -1.49 22.15 17.87
N GLY A 14 -2.21 22.10 16.76
CA GLY A 14 -3.65 21.87 16.77
C GLY A 14 -4.01 20.41 17.04
N GLN A 15 -5.23 20.04 16.75
CA GLN A 15 -5.74 18.68 16.93
C GLN A 15 -5.28 17.80 15.76
N PHE A 16 -5.13 16.51 16.04
CA PHE A 16 -4.88 15.51 15.00
C PHE A 16 -6.16 15.26 14.22
N VAL A 17 -6.08 15.41 12.91
CA VAL A 17 -7.22 15.19 12.00
C VAL A 17 -6.93 13.95 11.17
N PRO A 18 -7.79 12.90 11.23
CA PRO A 18 -7.57 11.73 10.40
C PRO A 18 -7.74 12.08 8.92
N ILE A 19 -6.79 11.67 8.08
CA ILE A 19 -6.81 11.98 6.65
C ILE A 19 -6.84 10.74 5.77
N ALA A 20 -6.36 9.62 6.26
CA ALA A 20 -6.36 8.36 5.50
C ALA A 20 -6.17 7.19 6.44
N ASP A 21 -6.67 6.03 6.03
CA ASP A 21 -6.38 4.77 6.70
C ASP A 21 -6.18 3.67 5.67
N TYR A 22 -5.38 2.67 6.04
CA TYR A 22 -5.08 1.53 5.16
C TYR A 22 -5.11 0.25 5.98
N THR A 23 -5.82 -0.74 5.47
CA THR A 23 -5.96 -2.02 6.15
C THR A 23 -4.67 -2.83 6.11
N ARG A 24 -4.60 -3.83 6.97
CA ARG A 24 -3.44 -4.73 7.11
C ARG A 24 -3.01 -5.40 5.80
N GLY A 25 -3.95 -5.64 4.87
CA GLY A 25 -3.64 -6.29 3.61
C GLY A 25 -3.01 -5.38 2.55
N THR A 26 -2.92 -4.07 2.78
CA THR A 26 -2.40 -3.13 1.80
C THR A 26 -0.88 -3.04 1.84
N ARG A 27 -0.29 -2.62 0.72
CA ARG A 27 1.15 -2.34 0.66
C ARG A 27 1.55 -1.19 1.57
N VAL A 28 0.70 -0.18 1.71
CA VAL A 28 0.97 0.94 2.62
C VAL A 28 1.16 0.43 4.03
N TYR A 29 0.24 -0.41 4.51
CA TYR A 29 0.37 -1.00 5.84
C TYR A 29 1.66 -1.80 5.99
N GLN A 30 1.97 -2.66 5.02
CA GLN A 30 3.17 -3.50 5.06
C GLN A 30 4.45 -2.68 5.12
N GLU A 31 4.53 -1.59 4.34
CA GLU A 31 5.69 -0.71 4.34
C GLU A 31 5.82 0.08 5.64
N MET A 32 4.69 0.44 6.26
CA MET A 32 4.70 1.24 7.49
C MET A 32 4.87 0.40 8.76
N ALA A 33 4.39 -0.84 8.76
CA ALA A 33 4.34 -1.67 9.97
C ALA A 33 5.72 -1.91 10.60
N SER A 34 6.77 -1.98 9.79
CA SER A 34 8.13 -2.18 10.30
C SER A 34 8.76 -0.92 10.89
N GLN A 35 8.16 0.24 10.67
CA GLN A 35 8.73 1.55 11.02
C GLN A 35 7.99 2.23 12.16
N ILE A 36 6.77 1.82 12.44
CA ILE A 36 5.88 2.49 13.40
C ILE A 36 5.61 1.57 14.59
N PRO A 37 5.90 2.00 15.81
CA PRO A 37 5.52 1.22 16.99
C PRO A 37 4.02 1.24 17.23
N TYR A 38 3.49 0.16 17.77
CA TYR A 38 2.06 0.04 18.07
C TYR A 38 1.62 1.05 19.11
N GLY A 39 0.46 1.61 18.89
CA GLY A 39 -0.17 2.54 19.84
C GLY A 39 0.45 3.91 19.87
N LYS A 40 1.38 4.20 18.97
CA LYS A 40 2.09 5.48 18.92
C LYS A 40 2.02 6.08 17.53
N LEU A 41 2.09 7.42 17.49
CA LEU A 41 2.18 8.17 16.24
C LEU A 41 3.63 8.53 15.95
N LYS A 42 4.03 8.36 14.71
CA LYS A 42 5.36 8.77 14.23
C LYS A 42 5.20 9.97 13.31
N LEU A 43 5.97 11.03 13.55
CA LEU A 43 6.06 12.16 12.64
C LEU A 43 6.78 11.72 11.37
N LEU A 44 6.16 11.93 10.22
CA LEU A 44 6.72 11.58 8.93
C LEU A 44 7.22 12.82 8.20
N LYS A 45 8.43 12.73 7.68
CA LYS A 45 8.98 13.75 6.78
C LYS A 45 8.49 13.47 5.37
N ARG A 46 8.46 14.51 4.54
CA ARG A 46 8.06 14.38 3.14
C ARG A 46 8.83 13.28 2.43
N GLU A 47 10.15 13.25 2.61
CA GLU A 47 11.02 12.27 1.96
C GLU A 47 10.65 10.84 2.34
N GLU A 48 10.29 10.61 3.60
CA GLU A 48 9.86 9.29 4.06
C GLU A 48 8.58 8.84 3.37
N ILE A 49 7.59 9.75 3.23
CA ILE A 49 6.34 9.45 2.55
C ILE A 49 6.59 9.19 1.05
N ARG A 50 7.45 9.99 0.43
CA ARG A 50 7.84 9.81 -0.97
C ARG A 50 8.56 8.50 -1.22
N GLU A 51 9.41 8.07 -0.30
CA GLU A 51 10.10 6.78 -0.40
C GLU A 51 9.11 5.61 -0.33
N ILE A 52 8.13 5.71 0.54
CA ILE A 52 7.08 4.69 0.64
C ILE A 52 6.29 4.63 -0.67
N ALA A 53 5.90 5.77 -1.21
CA ALA A 53 5.21 5.85 -2.50
C ALA A 53 6.05 5.25 -3.63
N ALA A 54 7.35 5.51 -3.64
CA ALA A 54 8.26 4.96 -4.64
C ALA A 54 8.36 3.43 -4.55
N ARG A 55 8.43 2.88 -3.33
CA ARG A 55 8.46 1.43 -3.12
C ARG A 55 7.16 0.76 -3.57
N ILE A 56 6.03 1.42 -3.34
CA ILE A 56 4.73 0.92 -3.81
C ILE A 56 4.69 0.91 -5.34
N ARG A 57 5.19 1.96 -5.99
CA ARG A 57 5.27 2.02 -7.45
C ARG A 57 6.20 0.96 -8.03
N ALA A 58 7.29 0.67 -7.35
CA ALA A 58 8.20 -0.42 -7.77
C ALA A 58 7.51 -1.79 -7.72
N GLY A 59 6.63 -2.00 -6.76
CA GLY A 59 5.80 -3.20 -6.70
C GLY A 59 4.90 -3.37 -7.92
N LYS A 60 4.44 -2.27 -8.51
CA LYS A 60 3.64 -2.28 -9.73
C LYS A 60 4.39 -2.92 -10.90
N GLU A 61 5.66 -2.60 -11.07
CA GLU A 61 6.48 -3.17 -12.15
C GLU A 61 6.62 -4.68 -12.00
N PHE A 62 6.83 -5.16 -10.78
CA PHE A 62 6.89 -6.58 -10.51
C PHE A 62 5.59 -7.29 -10.87
N SER A 63 4.45 -6.77 -10.45
CA SER A 63 3.15 -7.36 -10.75
C SER A 63 2.85 -7.37 -12.25
N THR A 64 3.22 -6.31 -12.96
CA THR A 64 3.10 -6.25 -14.43
C THR A 64 3.93 -7.34 -15.10
N SER A 65 5.15 -7.54 -14.63
CA SER A 65 6.05 -8.59 -15.13
C SER A 65 5.46 -9.98 -14.92
N GLN A 66 4.84 -10.24 -13.77
CA GLN A 66 4.20 -11.52 -13.48
C GLN A 66 3.00 -11.78 -14.40
N ILE A 67 2.18 -10.77 -14.66
CA ILE A 67 1.04 -10.86 -15.59
C ILE A 67 1.54 -11.23 -16.99
N ASP A 68 2.60 -10.59 -17.46
CA ASP A 68 3.19 -10.88 -18.77
C ASP A 68 3.69 -12.33 -18.86
N GLU A 69 4.33 -12.83 -17.80
CA GLU A 69 4.79 -14.22 -17.77
C GLU A 69 3.63 -15.21 -17.80
N TYR A 70 2.57 -14.94 -17.04
CA TYR A 70 1.38 -15.82 -17.07
C TYR A 70 0.68 -15.79 -18.41
N ASN A 71 0.61 -14.64 -19.07
CA ASN A 71 0.05 -14.54 -20.42
C ASN A 71 0.86 -15.36 -21.44
N LYS A 72 2.17 -15.35 -21.34
CA LYS A 72 3.05 -16.18 -22.18
C LYS A 72 2.79 -17.66 -21.95
N LYS A 73 2.60 -18.07 -20.70
CA LYS A 73 2.27 -19.46 -20.37
C LYS A 73 0.95 -19.87 -20.97
N ILE A 74 -0.07 -18.99 -20.92
CA ILE A 74 -1.37 -19.25 -21.53
C ILE A 74 -1.24 -19.48 -23.04
N GLU A 75 -0.46 -18.63 -23.72
CA GLU A 75 -0.20 -18.79 -25.17
C GLU A 75 0.45 -20.14 -25.48
N LEU A 76 1.42 -20.56 -24.67
CA LEU A 76 2.08 -21.85 -24.85
C LEU A 76 1.12 -23.01 -24.65
N ILE A 77 0.28 -22.96 -23.63
CA ILE A 77 -0.72 -24.00 -23.36
C ILE A 77 -1.71 -24.11 -24.52
N ALA A 78 -2.16 -22.96 -25.06
CA ALA A 78 -3.08 -22.94 -26.18
C ALA A 78 -2.54 -23.65 -27.43
N LYS A 79 -1.22 -23.67 -27.59
CA LYS A 79 -0.51 -24.30 -28.72
C LYS A 79 -0.14 -25.76 -28.46
N MET A 80 -0.29 -26.27 -27.24
CA MET A 80 0.03 -27.65 -26.91
C MET A 80 -0.97 -28.63 -27.51
N ASN A 81 -0.52 -29.84 -27.73
CA ASN A 81 -1.35 -30.89 -28.36
C ASN A 81 -2.15 -31.72 -27.33
N ASN A 82 -2.78 -31.00 -26.39
CA ASN A 82 -3.57 -31.59 -25.33
C ASN A 82 -5.08 -31.45 -25.64
N SER A 83 -5.91 -32.15 -24.88
CA SER A 83 -7.37 -32.02 -25.03
C SER A 83 -7.81 -30.59 -24.66
N LEU A 84 -8.92 -30.15 -25.25
CA LEU A 84 -9.50 -28.83 -24.95
C LEU A 84 -9.81 -28.69 -23.46
N GLU A 85 -10.35 -29.73 -22.84
CA GLU A 85 -10.69 -29.73 -21.41
C GLU A 85 -9.45 -29.49 -20.52
N GLU A 86 -8.33 -30.16 -20.81
CA GLU A 86 -7.09 -30.00 -20.09
C GLU A 86 -6.52 -28.60 -20.28
N LYS A 87 -6.56 -28.05 -21.49
CA LYS A 87 -6.11 -26.70 -21.80
C LYS A 87 -6.92 -25.66 -21.03
N LEU A 88 -8.25 -25.79 -21.03
CA LEU A 88 -9.12 -24.83 -20.33
C LEU A 88 -8.89 -24.83 -18.84
N GLY A 89 -8.72 -26.01 -18.23
CA GLY A 89 -8.41 -26.10 -16.81
C GLY A 89 -7.11 -25.39 -16.42
N ALA A 90 -6.06 -25.62 -17.21
CA ALA A 90 -4.76 -25.01 -16.96
C ALA A 90 -4.80 -23.48 -17.16
N ILE A 91 -5.51 -23.02 -18.20
CA ILE A 91 -5.66 -21.59 -18.49
C ILE A 91 -6.45 -20.89 -17.40
N ASP A 92 -7.54 -21.50 -16.91
CA ASP A 92 -8.36 -20.93 -15.86
C ASP A 92 -7.56 -20.71 -14.57
N GLU A 93 -6.72 -21.67 -14.22
CA GLU A 93 -5.85 -21.56 -13.05
C GLU A 93 -4.87 -20.38 -13.18
N LEU A 94 -4.28 -20.18 -14.36
CA LEU A 94 -3.39 -19.07 -14.62
C LEU A 94 -4.13 -17.73 -14.62
N LYS A 95 -5.36 -17.69 -15.12
CA LYS A 95 -6.19 -16.48 -15.11
C LYS A 95 -6.52 -16.01 -13.69
N GLU A 96 -6.75 -16.94 -12.77
CA GLU A 96 -6.96 -16.58 -11.36
C GLU A 96 -5.76 -15.83 -10.79
N ASN A 97 -4.55 -16.28 -11.11
CA ASN A 97 -3.32 -15.61 -10.67
C ASN A 97 -3.18 -14.24 -11.32
N ILE A 98 -3.53 -14.09 -12.58
CA ILE A 98 -3.51 -12.80 -13.28
C ILE A 98 -4.47 -11.82 -12.62
N ASP A 99 -5.69 -12.27 -12.31
CA ASP A 99 -6.71 -11.44 -11.66
C ASP A 99 -6.22 -10.89 -10.32
N GLU A 100 -5.54 -11.70 -9.52
CA GLU A 100 -4.95 -11.25 -8.26
C GLU A 100 -3.93 -10.14 -8.46
N TYR A 101 -3.04 -10.26 -9.45
CA TYR A 101 -2.05 -9.24 -9.75
C TYR A 101 -2.70 -7.97 -10.33
N GLU A 102 -3.75 -8.10 -11.12
CA GLU A 102 -4.49 -6.95 -11.66
C GLU A 102 -5.16 -6.14 -10.55
N GLU A 103 -5.77 -6.80 -9.57
CA GLU A 103 -6.34 -6.13 -8.40
C GLU A 103 -5.25 -5.39 -7.60
N GLU A 104 -4.11 -6.02 -7.43
CA GLU A 104 -2.97 -5.43 -6.74
C GLU A 104 -2.47 -4.17 -7.46
N LEU A 105 -2.42 -4.20 -8.80
CA LEU A 105 -2.02 -3.04 -9.61
C LEU A 105 -2.88 -1.81 -9.37
N LEU A 106 -4.20 -1.99 -9.28
CA LEU A 106 -5.12 -0.90 -8.99
C LEU A 106 -4.82 -0.27 -7.64
N GLY A 107 -4.54 -1.10 -6.66
CA GLY A 107 -4.18 -0.63 -5.32
C GLY A 107 -2.88 0.17 -5.30
N PHE A 108 -1.85 -0.30 -5.99
CA PHE A 108 -0.58 0.38 -6.04
C PHE A 108 -0.69 1.81 -6.57
N GLU A 109 -1.41 1.99 -7.66
CA GLU A 109 -1.54 3.30 -8.28
C GLU A 109 -2.33 4.28 -7.40
N ALA A 110 -3.44 3.82 -6.85
CA ALA A 110 -4.27 4.62 -5.97
C ALA A 110 -3.51 5.04 -4.70
N PHE A 111 -2.84 4.09 -4.06
CA PHE A 111 -2.11 4.36 -2.83
C PHE A 111 -0.91 5.28 -3.04
N ALA A 112 -0.16 5.09 -4.12
CA ALA A 112 0.98 5.94 -4.43
C ALA A 112 0.54 7.37 -4.73
N THR A 113 -0.57 7.56 -5.43
CA THR A 113 -1.14 8.87 -5.70
C THR A 113 -1.57 9.55 -4.41
N GLU A 114 -2.29 8.83 -3.56
CA GLU A 114 -2.76 9.35 -2.28
C GLU A 114 -1.60 9.76 -1.37
N LEU A 115 -0.57 8.93 -1.27
CA LEU A 115 0.64 9.26 -0.49
C LEU A 115 1.37 10.47 -1.05
N SER A 116 1.35 10.65 -2.37
CA SER A 116 1.95 11.83 -2.99
C SER A 116 1.19 13.11 -2.59
N PHE A 117 -0.12 13.06 -2.50
CA PHE A 117 -0.92 14.18 -1.98
C PHE A 117 -0.58 14.45 -0.52
N ILE A 118 -0.49 13.43 0.30
CA ILE A 118 -0.11 13.56 1.71
C ILE A 118 1.26 14.21 1.85
N ALA A 119 2.23 13.77 1.06
CA ALA A 119 3.58 14.33 1.07
C ALA A 119 3.57 15.83 0.74
N ASN A 120 2.71 16.24 -0.18
CA ASN A 120 2.60 17.65 -0.56
C ASN A 120 2.01 18.53 0.54
N MET A 121 1.19 17.97 1.42
CA MET A 121 0.62 18.72 2.55
C MET A 121 1.69 19.26 3.50
N VAL A 122 2.83 18.59 3.60
CA VAL A 122 3.92 18.99 4.51
C VAL A 122 4.45 20.40 4.17
N TYR A 123 4.30 20.85 2.92
CA TYR A 123 4.75 22.18 2.52
C TYR A 123 3.96 23.33 3.14
N ASN A 124 2.78 23.07 3.65
CA ASN A 124 1.86 24.10 4.13
C ASN A 124 1.86 24.22 5.67
N ASP A 125 2.99 23.98 6.31
CA ASP A 125 3.12 23.96 7.79
C ASP A 125 2.22 22.92 8.46
N VAL A 126 1.83 21.90 7.71
CA VAL A 126 1.07 20.79 8.23
C VAL A 126 2.03 19.63 8.53
N GLU A 127 1.93 19.12 9.73
CA GLU A 127 2.67 17.91 10.12
C GLU A 127 1.85 16.68 9.81
N ILE A 128 2.49 15.64 9.30
CA ILE A 128 1.84 14.36 9.01
C ILE A 128 2.38 13.30 9.96
N TYR A 129 1.45 12.57 10.56
CA TYR A 129 1.75 11.49 11.50
C TYR A 129 1.11 10.20 11.01
N ALA A 130 1.73 9.08 11.32
CA ALA A 130 1.14 7.77 11.06
C ALA A 130 1.27 6.89 12.31
N GLY A 131 0.27 6.06 12.53
CA GLY A 131 0.27 5.15 13.66
C GLY A 131 -0.60 3.93 13.42
N ILE A 132 -0.29 2.84 14.14
CA ILE A 132 -1.03 1.58 14.10
C ILE A 132 -1.62 1.36 15.48
N GLU A 133 -2.93 1.06 15.54
CA GLU A 133 -3.63 0.83 16.81
C GLU A 133 -3.49 2.02 17.78
N VAL A 134 -3.62 3.24 17.27
CA VAL A 134 -3.60 4.44 18.11
C VAL A 134 -5.00 4.71 18.68
N PRO A 135 -5.10 5.45 19.80
CA PRO A 135 -6.39 5.87 20.33
C PRO A 135 -7.23 6.63 19.31
N ALA A 136 -8.56 6.59 19.47
CA ALA A 136 -9.49 7.28 18.56
C ALA A 136 -9.26 8.80 18.52
N GLU A 137 -8.84 9.38 19.66
CA GLU A 137 -8.51 10.80 19.74
C GLU A 137 -7.06 10.93 20.24
N PRO A 138 -6.07 10.79 19.34
CA PRO A 138 -4.68 10.84 19.77
C PRO A 138 -4.27 12.23 20.27
N THR A 139 -3.33 12.24 21.21
CA THR A 139 -2.76 13.46 21.80
C THR A 139 -1.25 13.47 21.63
N ASP A 140 -0.60 14.54 22.08
CA ASP A 140 0.86 14.65 22.04
C ASP A 140 1.56 13.52 22.80
N GLU A 141 0.91 12.95 23.81
CA GLU A 141 1.46 11.81 24.56
C GLU A 141 1.59 10.55 23.71
N ASP A 142 0.78 10.44 22.66
CA ASP A 142 0.80 9.29 21.74
C ASP A 142 1.90 9.38 20.69
N VAL A 143 2.56 10.53 20.59
CA VAL A 143 3.64 10.75 19.61
C VAL A 143 4.94 10.15 20.13
N VAL A 144 5.65 9.43 19.25
CA VAL A 144 6.96 8.88 19.58
C VAL A 144 7.94 10.01 19.83
N SER A 145 8.61 9.94 20.96
CA SER A 145 9.67 10.91 21.27
C SER A 145 10.84 10.71 20.31
N ASP A 146 11.27 11.77 19.65
CA ASP A 146 12.46 11.73 18.81
C ASP A 146 13.70 11.72 19.68
N PHE A 147 14.67 10.97 19.22
CA PHE A 147 15.94 10.78 19.89
C PHE A 147 17.03 11.61 19.29
#